data_8c6f00a29ed48dc84cc64bbeea80372d
#
_entry.id   8c6f00a29ed48dc84cc64bbeea80372d
#
_cell.length_a   1.000
_cell.length_b   1.000
_cell.length_c   1.000
_cell.angle_alpha   90.00
_cell.angle_beta   90.00
_cell.angle_gamma   90.00
#
_symmetry.space_group_name_H-M   'P 1'
#
loop_
_entity.id
_entity.type
_entity.pdbx_description
1 polymer ?
#
loop_
_entity_poly.entity_id
_entity_poly.type
_entity_poly.pdbx_seq_one_letter_code
_entity_poly.pdbx_strand_id
1 'polypeptide(L)'
;VTSVRLVTFNIHHGVGDDRRHDLARIAGVLAAADPDVVCLQEVDRTFGPRSEGVDQAELLARALDRELVWASAIEEPRRDGPAKRYGNALLTRLPVANDAAHRLPGHGEPRAAVRADLVVAGGALTVVATHLSSDSARSRAAQAEALVGLLPPPGRAAVVAGDLNCGASATELTPLRGRLDDGWSRAGARRDQARRWQVWKRDLGLTHPARRPRLRIDLVWVSPEVRVTGAAVLDGSRCSDHHPLQVDLDV
;
A
#
# COMPACT_ATOMS: atom_id res chain seq x y z
N VAL A 1 -2.98 -15.61 -18.17
CA VAL A 1 -3.22 -15.21 -16.76
C VAL A 1 -1.89 -15.12 -16.06
N THR A 2 -1.57 -13.98 -15.50
CA THR A 2 -0.38 -13.76 -14.67
C THR A 2 -0.80 -13.74 -13.20
N SER A 3 -0.21 -14.59 -12.37
CA SER A 3 -0.40 -14.53 -10.93
C SER A 3 0.51 -13.45 -10.35
N VAL A 4 -0.05 -12.54 -9.56
CA VAL A 4 0.65 -11.40 -8.96
C VAL A 4 0.37 -11.36 -7.47
N ARG A 5 1.40 -11.40 -6.65
CA ARG A 5 1.30 -11.15 -5.22
C ARG A 5 1.58 -9.68 -4.93
N LEU A 6 0.62 -9.01 -4.34
CA LEU A 6 0.72 -7.62 -3.91
C LEU A 6 0.69 -7.52 -2.39
N VAL A 7 1.58 -6.70 -1.83
CA VAL A 7 1.58 -6.34 -0.41
C VAL A 7 1.45 -4.83 -0.28
N THR A 8 0.54 -4.35 0.58
CA THR A 8 0.54 -2.95 1.03
C THR A 8 0.96 -2.89 2.50
N PHE A 9 1.80 -1.90 2.84
CA PHE A 9 2.35 -1.77 4.18
C PHE A 9 2.69 -0.31 4.52
N ASN A 10 1.99 0.26 5.48
CA ASN A 10 2.41 1.50 6.13
C ASN A 10 3.57 1.15 7.07
N ILE A 11 4.78 1.67 6.78
CA ILE A 11 6.01 1.30 7.51
C ILE A 11 6.34 2.24 8.68
N HIS A 12 5.48 3.24 8.96
CA HIS A 12 5.67 4.18 10.05
C HIS A 12 7.12 4.72 10.08
N HIS A 13 7.62 5.23 8.95
CA HIS A 13 9.00 5.70 8.72
C HIS A 13 10.08 4.77 9.29
N GLY A 14 9.85 3.47 9.28
CA GLY A 14 10.81 2.45 9.71
C GLY A 14 10.85 2.19 11.22
N VAL A 15 9.92 2.76 11.98
CA VAL A 15 9.89 2.65 13.45
C VAL A 15 8.83 1.64 13.89
N GLY A 16 9.28 0.59 14.54
CA GLY A 16 8.40 -0.43 15.10
C GLY A 16 7.73 -0.02 16.43
N ASP A 17 6.84 -0.88 16.91
CA ASP A 17 6.17 -0.74 18.21
C ASP A 17 7.13 -0.60 19.40
N ASP A 18 8.36 -1.12 19.28
CA ASP A 18 9.43 -1.01 20.25
C ASP A 18 10.20 0.32 20.17
N ARG A 19 9.73 1.25 19.32
CA ARG A 19 10.31 2.56 19.03
C ARG A 19 11.73 2.50 18.45
N ARG A 20 12.10 1.39 17.81
CA ARG A 20 13.38 1.23 17.12
C ARG A 20 13.18 1.42 15.63
N HIS A 21 14.03 2.23 15.03
CA HIS A 21 14.16 2.32 13.59
C HIS A 21 14.91 1.09 13.09
N ASP A 22 14.28 0.26 12.24
CA ASP A 22 14.89 -0.99 11.77
C ASP A 22 14.29 -1.43 10.43
N LEU A 23 14.87 -0.97 9.34
CA LEU A 23 14.47 -1.33 7.98
C LEU A 23 14.75 -2.80 7.63
N ALA A 24 15.72 -3.43 8.30
CA ALA A 24 16.02 -4.83 8.05
C ALA A 24 14.86 -5.75 8.46
N ARG A 25 14.13 -5.42 9.53
CA ARG A 25 12.91 -6.15 9.91
C ARG A 25 11.82 -6.02 8.84
N ILE A 26 11.61 -4.80 8.32
CA ILE A 26 10.64 -4.55 7.25
C ILE A 26 11.02 -5.37 6.01
N ALA A 27 12.28 -5.27 5.58
CA ALA A 27 12.79 -6.05 4.45
C ALA A 27 12.62 -7.56 4.67
N GLY A 28 12.88 -8.06 5.90
CA GLY A 28 12.71 -9.47 6.26
C GLY A 28 11.27 -9.96 6.13
N VAL A 29 10.29 -9.18 6.62
CA VAL A 29 8.86 -9.51 6.48
C VAL A 29 8.43 -9.53 5.01
N LEU A 30 8.85 -8.53 4.23
CA LEU A 30 8.54 -8.43 2.81
C LEU A 30 9.23 -9.55 1.99
N ALA A 31 10.50 -9.83 2.27
CA ALA A 31 11.22 -10.92 1.60
C ALA A 31 10.59 -12.30 1.89
N ALA A 32 10.14 -12.54 3.13
CA ALA A 32 9.44 -13.79 3.49
C ALA A 32 8.10 -13.97 2.78
N ALA A 33 7.40 -12.87 2.46
CA ALA A 33 6.17 -12.87 1.69
C ALA A 33 6.42 -13.02 0.18
N ASP A 34 7.61 -12.65 -0.29
CA ASP A 34 8.06 -12.66 -1.70
C ASP A 34 7.04 -12.03 -2.67
N PRO A 35 6.64 -10.76 -2.47
CA PRO A 35 5.66 -10.11 -3.32
C PRO A 35 6.26 -9.69 -4.67
N ASP A 36 5.41 -9.68 -5.71
CA ASP A 36 5.75 -9.09 -7.01
C ASP A 36 5.66 -7.56 -6.97
N VAL A 37 4.72 -7.04 -6.17
CA VAL A 37 4.45 -5.61 -6.01
C VAL A 37 4.30 -5.27 -4.52
N VAL A 38 5.00 -4.22 -4.07
CA VAL A 38 4.89 -3.68 -2.71
C VAL A 38 4.47 -2.22 -2.77
N CYS A 39 3.39 -1.87 -2.10
CA CYS A 39 2.91 -0.50 -1.93
C CYS A 39 3.22 -0.04 -0.51
N LEU A 40 4.19 0.86 -0.35
CA LEU A 40 4.65 1.36 0.95
C LEU A 40 4.11 2.76 1.22
N GLN A 41 3.69 3.01 2.45
CA GLN A 41 3.27 4.30 2.96
C GLN A 41 4.19 4.73 4.10
N GLU A 42 4.21 6.04 4.39
CA GLU A 42 5.04 6.67 5.41
C GLU A 42 6.54 6.40 5.22
N VAL A 43 7.00 6.48 4.00
CA VAL A 43 8.40 6.27 3.66
C VAL A 43 9.17 7.59 3.70
N ASP A 44 10.27 7.62 4.44
CA ASP A 44 11.20 8.75 4.48
C ASP A 44 12.32 8.56 3.45
N ARG A 45 12.68 9.65 2.75
CA ARG A 45 13.90 9.74 1.95
C ARG A 45 14.73 10.92 2.45
N THR A 46 15.79 10.64 3.16
CA THR A 46 16.67 11.63 3.79
C THR A 46 15.94 12.67 4.66
N PHE A 47 14.80 12.29 5.26
CA PHE A 47 13.87 13.22 5.91
C PHE A 47 14.47 13.84 7.17
N GLY A 48 15.18 13.08 8.00
CA GLY A 48 15.81 13.62 9.18
C GLY A 48 16.16 12.59 10.25
N PRO A 49 16.39 13.03 11.50
CA PRO A 49 16.86 12.15 12.58
C PRO A 49 15.94 10.96 12.87
N ARG A 50 14.62 11.10 12.71
CA ARG A 50 13.65 10.02 12.99
C ARG A 50 13.87 8.76 12.12
N SER A 51 14.49 8.96 10.96
CA SER A 51 14.80 7.89 10.00
C SER A 51 16.31 7.82 9.73
N GLU A 52 17.15 8.28 10.68
CA GLU A 52 18.62 8.29 10.58
C GLU A 52 19.17 8.99 9.33
N GLY A 53 18.34 9.83 8.69
CA GLY A 53 18.68 10.54 7.46
C GLY A 53 18.87 9.65 6.23
N VAL A 54 18.49 8.37 6.28
CA VAL A 54 18.65 7.43 5.17
C VAL A 54 17.55 7.58 4.12
N ASP A 55 17.80 7.10 2.92
CA ASP A 55 16.79 6.91 1.88
C ASP A 55 16.16 5.52 2.05
N GLN A 56 15.04 5.47 2.78
CA GLN A 56 14.37 4.20 3.09
C GLN A 56 13.83 3.50 1.85
N ALA A 57 13.30 4.28 0.88
CA ALA A 57 12.75 3.72 -0.34
C ALA A 57 13.83 2.98 -1.14
N GLU A 58 14.98 3.63 -1.32
CA GLU A 58 16.12 3.05 -2.05
C GLU A 58 16.71 1.84 -1.33
N LEU A 59 16.85 1.92 0.02
CA LEU A 59 17.38 0.80 0.81
C LEU A 59 16.47 -0.44 0.72
N LEU A 60 15.14 -0.26 0.82
CA LEU A 60 14.18 -1.36 0.71
C LEU A 60 14.12 -1.91 -0.73
N ALA A 61 14.18 -1.05 -1.74
CA ALA A 61 14.21 -1.47 -3.15
C ALA A 61 15.43 -2.37 -3.44
N ARG A 62 16.61 -1.95 -2.97
CA ARG A 62 17.85 -2.75 -3.11
C ARG A 62 17.80 -4.04 -2.31
N ALA A 63 17.33 -3.99 -1.06
CA ALA A 63 17.26 -5.18 -0.20
C ALA A 63 16.32 -6.26 -0.77
N LEU A 64 15.31 -5.86 -1.52
CA LEU A 64 14.31 -6.75 -2.12
C LEU A 64 14.59 -7.04 -3.61
N ASP A 65 15.61 -6.42 -4.21
CA ASP A 65 15.90 -6.46 -5.65
C ASP A 65 14.66 -6.09 -6.48
N ARG A 66 14.16 -4.85 -6.28
CA ARG A 66 12.96 -4.31 -6.92
C ARG A 66 13.21 -2.95 -7.55
N GLU A 67 12.52 -2.69 -8.67
CA GLU A 67 12.42 -1.35 -9.24
C GLU A 67 11.59 -0.46 -8.31
N LEU A 68 12.01 0.81 -8.15
CA LEU A 68 11.38 1.80 -7.28
C LEU A 68 10.65 2.86 -8.10
N VAL A 69 9.35 3.02 -7.84
CA VAL A 69 8.57 4.20 -8.25
C VAL A 69 8.17 5.00 -7.02
N TRP A 70 8.27 6.33 -7.09
CA TRP A 70 8.15 7.21 -5.93
C TRP A 70 7.15 8.36 -6.14
N ALA A 71 6.38 8.70 -5.09
CA ALA A 71 5.60 9.93 -5.02
C ALA A 71 5.83 10.66 -3.69
N SER A 72 6.37 11.88 -3.76
CA SER A 72 6.48 12.76 -2.61
C SER A 72 5.13 13.36 -2.22
N ALA A 73 4.73 13.15 -0.98
CA ALA A 73 3.68 13.94 -0.32
C ALA A 73 4.28 15.25 0.22
N ILE A 74 5.42 15.16 0.88
CA ILE A 74 6.19 16.29 1.41
C ILE A 74 7.57 16.30 0.73
N GLU A 75 7.98 17.47 0.29
CA GLU A 75 9.35 17.72 -0.20
C GLU A 75 9.82 19.07 0.32
N GLU A 76 10.91 19.06 1.10
CA GLU A 76 11.53 20.24 1.68
C GLU A 76 12.98 20.35 1.16
N PRO A 77 13.34 21.42 0.44
CA PRO A 77 14.71 21.63 0.01
C PRO A 77 15.63 21.79 1.23
N ARG A 78 16.87 21.32 1.11
CA ARG A 78 17.95 21.59 2.07
C ARG A 78 18.96 22.54 1.45
N ARG A 79 19.58 23.35 2.30
CA ARG A 79 20.69 24.21 1.87
C ARG A 79 21.88 23.36 1.45
N ASP A 80 22.16 22.30 2.24
CA ASP A 80 23.26 21.37 2.00
C ASP A 80 22.74 19.94 2.01
N GLY A 81 22.95 19.21 0.90
CA GLY A 81 22.56 17.83 0.72
C GLY A 81 21.20 17.63 0.02
N PRO A 82 20.73 16.36 -0.07
CA PRO A 82 19.50 16.03 -0.75
C PRO A 82 18.28 16.58 0.00
N ALA A 83 17.20 16.90 -0.74
CA ALA A 83 15.93 17.34 -0.18
C ALA A 83 15.38 16.28 0.78
N LYS A 84 14.71 16.72 1.84
CA LYS A 84 13.92 15.84 2.69
C LYS A 84 12.63 15.47 1.96
N ARG A 85 12.35 14.19 1.86
CA ARG A 85 11.12 13.72 1.23
C ARG A 85 10.41 12.69 2.11
N TYR A 86 9.10 12.77 2.10
CA TYR A 86 8.21 11.81 2.75
C TYR A 86 7.06 11.49 1.80
N GLY A 87 6.68 10.23 1.69
CA GLY A 87 5.62 9.86 0.78
C GLY A 87 5.39 8.36 0.65
N ASN A 88 5.03 7.96 -0.58
CA ASN A 88 4.70 6.58 -0.91
C ASN A 88 5.70 6.02 -1.92
N ALA A 89 6.04 4.74 -1.75
CA ALA A 89 6.85 3.99 -2.70
C ALA A 89 6.06 2.81 -3.25
N LEU A 90 6.27 2.51 -4.53
CA LEU A 90 5.89 1.26 -5.15
C LEU A 90 7.17 0.55 -5.55
N LEU A 91 7.36 -0.67 -5.03
CA LEU A 91 8.49 -1.53 -5.39
C LEU A 91 7.96 -2.71 -6.20
N THR A 92 8.62 -3.05 -7.30
CA THR A 92 8.12 -4.12 -8.18
C THR A 92 9.25 -4.90 -8.85
N ARG A 93 9.02 -6.21 -9.10
CA ARG A 93 9.83 -7.02 -10.02
C ARG A 93 9.25 -7.07 -11.43
N LEU A 94 8.01 -6.59 -11.60
CA LEU A 94 7.38 -6.53 -12.92
C LEU A 94 7.90 -5.30 -13.66
N PRO A 95 8.16 -5.40 -14.98
CA PRO A 95 8.62 -4.25 -15.74
C PRO A 95 7.60 -3.10 -15.69
N VAL A 96 8.10 -1.88 -15.45
CA VAL A 96 7.28 -0.65 -15.43
C VAL A 96 7.22 -0.08 -16.85
N ALA A 97 6.02 -0.04 -17.44
CA ALA A 97 5.80 0.56 -18.75
C ALA A 97 5.64 2.09 -18.67
N ASN A 98 4.92 2.55 -17.64
CA ASN A 98 4.72 3.98 -17.34
C ASN A 98 4.56 4.16 -15.85
N ASP A 99 4.97 5.32 -15.34
CA ASP A 99 4.71 5.73 -13.97
C ASP A 99 4.42 7.23 -13.87
N ALA A 100 3.75 7.61 -12.80
CA ALA A 100 3.49 9.00 -12.47
C ALA A 100 3.26 9.19 -10.97
N ALA A 101 3.73 10.32 -10.46
CA ALA A 101 3.44 10.80 -9.11
C ALA A 101 2.32 11.87 -9.16
N HIS A 102 1.34 11.74 -8.28
CA HIS A 102 0.19 12.63 -8.23
C HIS A 102 0.02 13.20 -6.83
N ARG A 103 -0.08 14.51 -6.71
CA ARG A 103 -0.55 15.14 -5.48
C ARG A 103 -2.05 14.95 -5.34
N LEU A 104 -2.49 14.59 -4.16
CA LEU A 104 -3.91 14.43 -3.87
C LEU A 104 -4.48 15.71 -3.23
N PRO A 105 -5.76 16.04 -3.52
CA PRO A 105 -6.41 17.21 -2.94
C PRO A 105 -6.65 17.02 -1.42
N GLY A 106 -6.90 18.12 -0.72
CA GLY A 106 -7.26 18.09 0.71
C GLY A 106 -6.55 19.14 1.52
N HIS A 107 -6.82 19.11 2.82
CA HIS A 107 -6.22 19.97 3.83
C HIS A 107 -5.43 19.12 4.82
N GLY A 108 -4.59 19.76 5.64
CA GLY A 108 -3.73 19.10 6.61
C GLY A 108 -2.43 18.59 5.98
N GLU A 109 -1.97 17.44 6.41
CA GLU A 109 -0.76 16.84 5.86
C GLU A 109 -0.94 16.50 4.37
N PRO A 110 -0.03 16.97 3.49
CA PRO A 110 -0.12 16.66 2.07
C PRO A 110 -0.11 15.17 1.80
N ARG A 111 -0.92 14.74 0.82
CA ARG A 111 -1.01 13.35 0.38
C ARG A 111 -0.66 13.22 -1.09
N ALA A 112 -0.19 12.03 -1.45
CA ALA A 112 0.20 11.71 -2.83
C ALA A 112 -0.21 10.29 -3.19
N ALA A 113 -0.22 9.99 -4.48
CA ALA A 113 -0.35 8.65 -5.02
C ALA A 113 0.75 8.37 -6.04
N VAL A 114 1.28 7.16 -6.01
CA VAL A 114 2.11 6.59 -7.09
C VAL A 114 1.19 5.82 -8.01
N ARG A 115 1.21 6.10 -9.31
CA ARG A 115 0.60 5.27 -10.34
C ARG A 115 1.69 4.60 -11.15
N ALA A 116 1.58 3.29 -11.38
CA ALA A 116 2.45 2.55 -12.28
C ALA A 116 1.63 1.59 -13.15
N ASP A 117 1.96 1.51 -14.44
CA ASP A 117 1.44 0.51 -15.36
C ASP A 117 2.49 -0.60 -15.49
N LEU A 118 2.21 -1.74 -14.90
CA LEU A 118 3.10 -2.89 -14.84
C LEU A 118 2.80 -3.85 -15.99
N VAL A 119 3.85 -4.35 -16.66
CA VAL A 119 3.71 -5.31 -17.76
C VAL A 119 3.37 -6.68 -17.18
N VAL A 120 2.24 -7.25 -17.62
CA VAL A 120 1.82 -8.61 -17.31
C VAL A 120 1.51 -9.37 -18.58
N ALA A 121 1.45 -10.70 -18.52
CA ALA A 121 1.10 -11.50 -19.71
C ALA A 121 -0.30 -11.12 -20.22
N GLY A 122 -0.36 -10.62 -21.45
CA GLY A 122 -1.60 -10.20 -22.10
C GLY A 122 -1.99 -8.73 -21.91
N GLY A 123 -1.13 -7.90 -21.29
CA GLY A 123 -1.43 -6.46 -21.18
C GLY A 123 -0.69 -5.73 -20.07
N ALA A 124 -1.41 -4.91 -19.35
CA ALA A 124 -0.88 -4.13 -18.23
C ALA A 124 -1.80 -4.22 -17.02
N LEU A 125 -1.19 -4.21 -15.83
CA LEU A 125 -1.85 -3.98 -14.55
C LEU A 125 -1.54 -2.56 -14.08
N THR A 126 -2.54 -1.70 -13.99
CA THR A 126 -2.37 -0.40 -13.35
C THR A 126 -2.42 -0.56 -11.84
N VAL A 127 -1.37 -0.15 -11.14
CA VAL A 127 -1.32 -0.13 -9.67
C VAL A 127 -1.21 1.31 -9.19
N VAL A 128 -2.07 1.69 -8.25
CA VAL A 128 -2.04 2.99 -7.58
C VAL A 128 -1.78 2.77 -6.10
N ALA A 129 -0.59 3.17 -5.63
CA ALA A 129 -0.22 3.13 -4.22
C ALA A 129 -0.47 4.50 -3.57
N THR A 130 -1.13 4.53 -2.42
CA THR A 130 -1.56 5.79 -1.79
C THR A 130 -1.59 5.73 -0.26
N HIS A 131 -1.67 6.90 0.37
CA HIS A 131 -1.98 7.10 1.78
C HIS A 131 -2.94 8.28 1.90
N LEU A 132 -4.18 8.03 2.36
CA LEU A 132 -5.19 9.06 2.46
C LEU A 132 -5.10 9.84 3.78
N SER A 133 -5.83 10.96 3.86
CA SER A 133 -5.88 11.81 5.06
C SER A 133 -6.36 11.03 6.29
N SER A 134 -5.64 11.15 7.40
CA SER A 134 -5.99 10.52 8.68
C SER A 134 -7.09 11.27 9.44
N ASP A 135 -7.15 12.58 9.29
CA ASP A 135 -7.93 13.50 10.12
C ASP A 135 -9.23 14.01 9.46
N SER A 136 -9.41 13.84 8.14
CA SER A 136 -10.51 14.47 7.42
C SER A 136 -11.24 13.53 6.47
N ALA A 137 -12.46 13.12 6.82
CA ALA A 137 -13.35 12.37 5.92
C ALA A 137 -13.65 13.16 4.63
N ARG A 138 -13.77 14.49 4.71
CA ARG A 138 -13.95 15.35 3.53
C ARG A 138 -12.74 15.29 2.60
N SER A 139 -11.52 15.35 3.16
CA SER A 139 -10.29 15.21 2.38
C SER A 139 -10.20 13.81 1.76
N ARG A 140 -10.52 12.74 2.53
CA ARG A 140 -10.55 11.37 1.98
C ARG A 140 -11.53 11.21 0.83
N ALA A 141 -12.72 11.83 0.90
CA ALA A 141 -13.70 11.78 -0.19
C ALA A 141 -13.16 12.42 -1.49
N ALA A 142 -12.56 13.62 -1.39
CA ALA A 142 -11.94 14.28 -2.53
C ALA A 142 -10.72 13.49 -3.07
N GLN A 143 -9.95 12.87 -2.18
CA GLN A 143 -8.82 12.02 -2.56
C GLN A 143 -9.29 10.74 -3.25
N ALA A 144 -10.35 10.09 -2.76
CA ALA A 144 -10.95 8.91 -3.40
C ALA A 144 -11.46 9.23 -4.82
N GLU A 145 -12.07 10.39 -5.01
CA GLU A 145 -12.48 10.86 -6.36
C GLU A 145 -11.25 11.06 -7.26
N ALA A 146 -10.20 11.70 -6.74
CA ALA A 146 -8.96 11.89 -7.48
C ALA A 146 -8.31 10.56 -7.88
N LEU A 147 -8.33 9.55 -6.99
CA LEU A 147 -7.81 8.21 -7.30
C LEU A 147 -8.58 7.53 -8.43
N VAL A 148 -9.90 7.70 -8.51
CA VAL A 148 -10.69 7.18 -9.63
C VAL A 148 -10.23 7.78 -10.95
N GLY A 149 -9.84 9.06 -10.97
CA GLY A 149 -9.27 9.73 -12.15
C GLY A 149 -7.91 9.16 -12.60
N LEU A 150 -7.21 8.41 -11.73
CA LEU A 150 -5.93 7.76 -12.06
C LEU A 150 -6.11 6.35 -12.63
N LEU A 151 -7.32 5.79 -12.57
CA LEU A 151 -7.60 4.46 -13.07
C LEU A 151 -7.67 4.45 -14.61
N PRO A 152 -7.31 3.32 -15.23
CA PRO A 152 -7.53 3.16 -16.66
C PRO A 152 -9.03 3.10 -16.99
N PRO A 153 -9.43 3.20 -18.26
CA PRO A 153 -10.81 2.96 -18.69
C PRO A 153 -11.33 1.58 -18.17
N PRO A 154 -12.66 1.45 -17.95
CA PRO A 154 -13.27 0.15 -17.63
C PRO A 154 -12.86 -0.94 -18.63
N GLY A 155 -12.76 -2.19 -18.16
CA GLY A 155 -12.27 -3.31 -18.96
C GLY A 155 -10.74 -3.49 -18.93
N ARG A 156 -10.04 -2.73 -18.10
CA ARG A 156 -8.61 -2.85 -17.86
C ARG A 156 -8.32 -3.18 -16.40
N ALA A 157 -7.34 -4.06 -16.19
CA ALA A 157 -6.93 -4.48 -14.85
C ALA A 157 -6.32 -3.33 -14.06
N ALA A 158 -6.86 -3.08 -12.86
CA ALA A 158 -6.40 -2.02 -11.98
C ALA A 158 -6.50 -2.41 -10.50
N VAL A 159 -5.58 -1.87 -9.70
CA VAL A 159 -5.52 -2.02 -8.25
C VAL A 159 -5.25 -0.65 -7.61
N VAL A 160 -5.97 -0.33 -6.53
CA VAL A 160 -5.63 0.76 -5.60
C VAL A 160 -5.29 0.12 -4.26
N ALA A 161 -4.11 0.40 -3.73
CA ALA A 161 -3.64 -0.17 -2.48
C ALA A 161 -3.01 0.88 -1.56
N GLY A 162 -3.22 0.75 -0.26
CA GLY A 162 -2.61 1.66 0.72
C GLY A 162 -3.36 1.75 2.04
N ASP A 163 -2.85 2.61 2.91
CA ASP A 163 -3.54 3.06 4.10
C ASP A 163 -4.58 4.13 3.72
N LEU A 164 -5.85 3.75 3.72
CA LEU A 164 -6.94 4.67 3.38
C LEU A 164 -7.51 5.39 4.60
N ASN A 165 -6.97 5.12 5.80
CA ASN A 165 -7.38 5.75 7.06
C ASN A 165 -8.89 5.66 7.36
N CYS A 166 -9.57 4.72 6.73
CA CYS A 166 -10.98 4.41 6.98
C CYS A 166 -11.30 2.97 6.52
N GLY A 167 -12.40 2.42 7.03
CA GLY A 167 -12.84 1.08 6.64
C GLY A 167 -13.43 1.06 5.22
N ALA A 168 -13.42 -0.12 4.57
CA ALA A 168 -13.88 -0.28 3.20
C ALA A 168 -15.36 0.13 2.97
N SER A 169 -16.20 0.15 4.02
CA SER A 169 -17.60 0.58 3.95
C SER A 169 -17.79 2.08 4.15
N ALA A 170 -16.72 2.83 4.45
CA ALA A 170 -16.80 4.27 4.72
C ALA A 170 -17.38 5.03 3.52
N THR A 171 -18.22 6.03 3.80
CA THR A 171 -18.98 6.78 2.77
C THR A 171 -18.05 7.54 1.84
N GLU A 172 -16.92 8.03 2.36
CA GLU A 172 -15.90 8.73 1.59
C GLU A 172 -15.26 7.88 0.49
N LEU A 173 -15.32 6.54 0.60
CA LEU A 173 -14.80 5.63 -0.43
C LEU A 173 -15.86 5.23 -1.49
N THR A 174 -17.04 5.87 -1.49
CA THR A 174 -18.08 5.64 -2.51
C THR A 174 -17.57 5.76 -3.96
N PRO A 175 -16.71 6.75 -4.32
CA PRO A 175 -16.15 6.82 -5.67
C PRO A 175 -15.37 5.57 -6.07
N LEU A 176 -14.55 5.02 -5.17
CA LEU A 176 -13.80 3.77 -5.43
C LEU A 176 -14.74 2.58 -5.61
N ARG A 177 -15.77 2.44 -4.75
CA ARG A 177 -16.78 1.36 -4.88
C ARG A 177 -17.57 1.38 -6.19
N GLY A 178 -17.64 2.53 -6.85
CA GLY A 178 -18.26 2.64 -8.17
C GLY A 178 -17.43 2.00 -9.31
N ARG A 179 -16.16 1.71 -9.06
CA ARG A 179 -15.20 1.23 -10.06
C ARG A 179 -14.45 -0.03 -9.66
N LEU A 180 -14.31 -0.28 -8.37
CA LEU A 180 -13.45 -1.32 -7.80
C LEU A 180 -14.19 -2.06 -6.68
N ASP A 181 -13.80 -3.30 -6.45
CA ASP A 181 -14.24 -4.13 -5.34
C ASP A 181 -13.16 -4.26 -4.26
N ASP A 182 -13.57 -4.41 -3.01
CA ASP A 182 -12.66 -4.68 -1.90
C ASP A 182 -12.04 -6.08 -2.03
N GLY A 183 -10.73 -6.11 -2.24
CA GLY A 183 -9.98 -7.35 -2.47
C GLY A 183 -10.06 -8.33 -1.29
N TRP A 184 -10.10 -7.81 -0.03
CA TRP A 184 -10.30 -8.67 1.13
C TRP A 184 -11.64 -9.40 1.09
N SER A 185 -12.70 -8.69 0.73
CA SER A 185 -14.03 -9.29 0.61
C SER A 185 -14.11 -10.28 -0.55
N ARG A 186 -13.43 -10.00 -1.68
CA ARG A 186 -13.35 -10.86 -2.85
C ARG A 186 -12.55 -12.16 -2.61
N ALA A 187 -11.60 -12.16 -1.68
CA ALA A 187 -10.83 -13.36 -1.34
C ALA A 187 -11.69 -14.51 -0.76
N GLY A 188 -12.88 -14.22 -0.26
CA GLY A 188 -13.95 -15.18 0.11
C GLY A 188 -13.50 -16.32 1.02
N ALA A 189 -14.14 -17.48 0.86
CA ALA A 189 -13.97 -18.68 1.68
C ALA A 189 -12.56 -19.33 1.64
N ARG A 190 -11.65 -18.89 0.77
CA ARG A 190 -10.28 -19.42 0.72
C ARG A 190 -9.45 -19.03 1.94
N ARG A 191 -9.81 -17.95 2.65
CA ARG A 191 -9.20 -17.57 3.93
C ARG A 191 -9.43 -18.61 5.02
N ASP A 192 -10.56 -19.32 4.97
CA ASP A 192 -10.94 -20.32 5.98
C ASP A 192 -10.15 -21.63 5.87
N GLN A 193 -9.56 -21.94 4.71
CA GLN A 193 -8.82 -23.20 4.54
C GLN A 193 -7.46 -23.22 5.22
N ALA A 194 -6.77 -22.08 5.34
CA ALA A 194 -5.46 -22.00 5.97
C ALA A 194 -5.52 -22.00 7.51
N ARG A 195 -6.69 -21.74 8.12
CA ARG A 195 -6.85 -21.57 9.57
C ARG A 195 -7.97 -22.45 10.18
N ARG A 196 -8.12 -23.68 9.74
CA ARG A 196 -9.15 -24.64 10.27
C ARG A 196 -9.15 -24.85 11.78
N TRP A 197 -8.12 -24.38 12.49
CA TRP A 197 -7.97 -24.54 13.94
C TRP A 197 -8.39 -23.31 14.78
N GLN A 198 -8.80 -22.19 14.15
CA GLN A 198 -9.25 -20.98 14.84
C GLN A 198 -10.72 -20.65 14.52
N VAL A 199 -11.60 -21.60 14.74
CA VAL A 199 -13.04 -21.54 14.41
C VAL A 199 -13.78 -20.38 15.10
N TRP A 200 -13.18 -19.70 16.07
CA TRP A 200 -13.86 -18.72 16.94
C TRP A 200 -13.53 -17.26 16.67
N LYS A 201 -12.54 -16.94 15.84
CA LYS A 201 -12.25 -15.55 15.43
C LYS A 201 -12.47 -15.40 13.94
N ARG A 202 -13.54 -14.71 13.57
CA ARG A 202 -13.73 -14.21 12.21
C ARG A 202 -12.50 -13.39 11.85
N ASP A 203 -11.73 -13.81 10.86
CA ASP A 203 -10.63 -13.04 10.34
C ASP A 203 -11.20 -11.83 9.61
N LEU A 204 -11.09 -10.66 10.23
CA LEU A 204 -11.65 -9.40 9.73
C LEU A 204 -10.64 -8.60 8.91
N GLY A 205 -9.42 -9.13 8.71
CA GLY A 205 -8.36 -8.42 8.00
C GLY A 205 -7.85 -7.18 8.72
N LEU A 206 -7.89 -7.19 10.06
CA LEU A 206 -7.50 -6.03 10.87
C LEU A 206 -5.99 -5.80 10.80
N THR A 207 -5.59 -4.56 10.51
CA THR A 207 -4.19 -4.20 10.30
C THR A 207 -3.65 -3.22 11.34
N HIS A 208 -4.51 -2.41 11.97
CA HIS A 208 -4.08 -1.33 12.87
C HIS A 208 -4.88 -1.31 14.19
N PRO A 209 -4.26 -0.95 15.34
CA PRO A 209 -2.81 -0.89 15.56
C PRO A 209 -2.22 -2.32 15.67
N ALA A 210 -0.99 -2.54 15.20
CA ALA A 210 -0.39 -3.87 15.06
C ALA A 210 -0.36 -4.67 16.36
N ARG A 211 -0.10 -4.05 17.52
CA ARG A 211 -0.11 -4.72 18.84
C ARG A 211 -1.47 -5.30 19.22
N ARG A 212 -2.56 -4.65 18.77
CA ARG A 212 -3.93 -4.99 19.16
C ARG A 212 -4.90 -4.62 18.05
N PRO A 213 -4.90 -5.35 16.92
CA PRO A 213 -5.62 -4.95 15.73
C PRO A 213 -7.13 -4.77 16.00
N ARG A 214 -7.65 -3.62 15.58
CA ARG A 214 -9.06 -3.22 15.75
C ARG A 214 -9.66 -2.62 14.48
N LEU A 215 -8.80 -2.11 13.58
CA LEU A 215 -9.19 -1.40 12.38
C LEU A 215 -8.62 -2.10 11.15
N ARG A 216 -9.41 -2.17 10.09
CA ARG A 216 -8.98 -2.54 8.75
C ARG A 216 -8.99 -1.28 7.90
N ILE A 217 -7.87 -0.60 7.84
CA ILE A 217 -7.68 0.68 7.16
C ILE A 217 -6.65 0.59 6.03
N ASP A 218 -5.78 -0.43 6.07
CA ASP A 218 -4.96 -0.82 4.93
C ASP A 218 -5.82 -1.67 4.00
N LEU A 219 -6.06 -1.19 2.79
CA LEU A 219 -7.01 -1.75 1.85
C LEU A 219 -6.37 -2.00 0.50
N VAL A 220 -6.85 -3.03 -0.19
CA VAL A 220 -6.56 -3.31 -1.59
C VAL A 220 -7.88 -3.39 -2.34
N TRP A 221 -8.07 -2.49 -3.29
CA TRP A 221 -9.23 -2.42 -4.17
C TRP A 221 -8.85 -2.91 -5.55
N VAL A 222 -9.68 -3.73 -6.17
CA VAL A 222 -9.40 -4.37 -7.46
C VAL A 222 -10.51 -4.11 -8.47
N SER A 223 -10.17 -3.92 -9.73
CA SER A 223 -11.16 -3.82 -10.80
C SER A 223 -11.80 -5.19 -11.10
N PRO A 224 -12.98 -5.23 -11.73
CA PRO A 224 -13.68 -6.49 -12.05
C PRO A 224 -12.84 -7.48 -12.86
N GLU A 225 -11.89 -7.00 -13.65
CA GLU A 225 -10.99 -7.80 -14.51
C GLU A 225 -9.93 -8.57 -13.69
N VAL A 226 -9.69 -8.16 -12.45
CA VAL A 226 -8.73 -8.81 -11.56
C VAL A 226 -9.42 -9.85 -10.69
N ARG A 227 -8.96 -11.09 -10.75
CA ARG A 227 -9.45 -12.17 -9.88
C ARG A 227 -8.61 -12.24 -8.61
N VAL A 228 -9.21 -12.05 -7.46
CA VAL A 228 -8.55 -12.26 -6.17
C VAL A 228 -8.55 -13.75 -5.84
N THR A 229 -7.37 -14.32 -5.61
CA THR A 229 -7.17 -15.74 -5.30
C THR A 229 -6.87 -16.01 -3.84
N GLY A 230 -6.40 -14.99 -3.10
CA GLY A 230 -6.13 -15.07 -1.67
C GLY A 230 -5.93 -13.70 -1.04
N ALA A 231 -6.08 -13.63 0.29
CA ALA A 231 -5.70 -12.47 1.07
C ALA A 231 -5.26 -12.90 2.48
N ALA A 232 -4.26 -12.23 3.05
CA ALA A 232 -3.74 -12.48 4.38
C ALA A 232 -3.20 -11.20 5.02
N VAL A 233 -3.35 -11.09 6.34
CA VAL A 233 -2.62 -10.09 7.14
C VAL A 233 -1.35 -10.76 7.66
N LEU A 234 -0.20 -10.16 7.37
CA LEU A 234 1.10 -10.64 7.80
C LEU A 234 1.46 -10.04 9.16
N ASP A 235 2.37 -10.67 9.90
CA ASP A 235 2.82 -10.12 11.18
C ASP A 235 3.87 -9.02 10.96
N GLY A 236 3.47 -7.78 11.17
CA GLY A 236 4.32 -6.58 11.13
C GLY A 236 4.56 -5.94 12.50
N SER A 237 4.17 -6.59 13.60
CA SER A 237 4.10 -5.98 14.94
C SER A 237 5.42 -5.40 15.48
N ARG A 238 6.57 -5.87 14.98
CA ARG A 238 7.89 -5.32 15.33
C ARG A 238 8.43 -4.31 14.30
N CYS A 239 7.75 -4.16 13.18
CA CYS A 239 8.23 -3.37 12.04
C CYS A 239 7.54 -2.01 11.96
N SER A 240 6.28 -1.94 12.39
CA SER A 240 5.40 -0.78 12.28
C SER A 240 4.28 -0.86 13.32
N ASP A 241 3.49 0.19 13.44
CA ASP A 241 2.19 0.18 14.12
C ASP A 241 1.05 -0.34 13.23
N HIS A 242 1.36 -0.71 11.98
CA HIS A 242 0.47 -1.43 11.08
C HIS A 242 0.96 -2.85 10.81
N HIS A 243 0.05 -3.73 10.39
CA HIS A 243 0.35 -5.02 9.77
C HIS A 243 0.30 -4.92 8.25
N PRO A 244 1.21 -5.59 7.52
CA PRO A 244 1.11 -5.68 6.06
C PRO A 244 -0.14 -6.46 5.64
N LEU A 245 -0.81 -5.99 4.59
CA LEU A 245 -1.89 -6.72 3.92
C LEU A 245 -1.37 -7.28 2.60
N GLN A 246 -1.39 -8.60 2.48
CA GLN A 246 -1.12 -9.33 1.24
C GLN A 246 -2.42 -9.66 0.52
N VAL A 247 -2.40 -9.51 -0.80
CA VAL A 247 -3.47 -10.00 -1.69
C VAL A 247 -2.84 -10.69 -2.90
N ASP A 248 -3.29 -11.92 -3.17
CA ASP A 248 -2.87 -12.70 -4.33
C ASP A 248 -3.91 -12.51 -5.45
N LEU A 249 -3.44 -12.20 -6.64
CA LEU A 249 -4.23 -11.78 -7.79
C LEU A 249 -3.92 -12.64 -9.01
N ASP A 250 -4.92 -12.86 -9.86
CA ASP A 250 -4.75 -13.31 -11.25
C ASP A 250 -5.24 -12.20 -12.18
N VAL A 251 -4.39 -11.84 -13.14
CA VAL A 251 -4.56 -10.76 -14.10
C VAL A 251 -4.52 -11.26 -15.53
#